data_38c453a9a6bba1073860e2139f871a8a
#
_entry.id   38c453a9a6bba1073860e2139f871a8a
#
_cell.length_a   1.000
_cell.length_b   1.000
_cell.length_c   1.000
_cell.angle_alpha   90.00
_cell.angle_beta   90.00
_cell.angle_gamma   90.00
#
_symmetry.space_group_name_H-M   'P 1'
#
loop_
_entity.id
_entity.type
_entity.pdbx_description
1 polymer ?
#
loop_
_entity_poly.entity_id
_entity_poly.type
_entity_poly.pdbx_seq_one_letter_code
_entity_poly.pdbx_strand_id
1 'polypeptide(L)'
;ARNDTGNINEGGTLTVSNSSNATSVDTATFSSSNSYSSQYPTNSSDVIFNDDGTKMYVSDSSTGYIYHYNLSTAFDVSSASYLNAYASGFGVQSMAFNNDGTKWFILNTTQIREYSVSTGFDTTASNVSATTTSTLSSQDSTMMGVTFNNDGTKMFTVGASNDKVYEYALSTAFDISTISYTDSVSIQSQEIYPTDIRFNHDGTKMYITGTNGRDINEYTLSSAFDISSTVTHKGSYSLTSSDSYPTGFSFNNDGTKLFTTGQYYDRVNEHSLTTPFSLVDVSGEHSGDVINTSSTNNYDTDPDSDTLTVTAIRTGSDEGNGTAGSVGSALTGSYGQLT
;
A
#
# COMPACT_ATOMS: atom_id res chain seq x y z
N ALA A 1 -16.47 -11.16 -1.31
CA ALA A 1 -16.90 -12.23 -2.22
C ALA A 1 -18.36 -11.99 -2.62
N ARG A 2 -18.63 -11.62 -3.85
CA ARG A 2 -19.98 -11.77 -4.39
C ARG A 2 -20.16 -13.26 -4.67
N ASN A 3 -21.13 -13.86 -3.98
CA ASN A 3 -21.64 -15.15 -4.39
C ASN A 3 -22.13 -15.04 -5.84
N ASP A 4 -21.40 -15.64 -6.75
CA ASP A 4 -21.89 -15.87 -8.09
C ASP A 4 -22.81 -17.09 -8.01
N THR A 5 -24.11 -16.83 -7.82
CA THR A 5 -25.12 -17.86 -7.73
C THR A 5 -25.55 -18.24 -9.15
N GLY A 6 -24.73 -19.03 -9.79
CA GLY A 6 -25.15 -19.77 -11.00
C GLY A 6 -25.83 -21.07 -10.58
N ASN A 7 -27.13 -21.19 -10.77
CA ASN A 7 -27.78 -22.50 -10.71
C ASN A 7 -27.39 -23.30 -11.95
N ILE A 8 -26.69 -24.39 -11.77
CA ILE A 8 -26.47 -25.37 -12.82
C ILE A 8 -27.65 -26.37 -12.78
N ASN A 9 -28.50 -26.35 -13.81
CA ASN A 9 -29.48 -27.38 -13.99
C ASN A 9 -28.80 -28.63 -14.56
N GLU A 10 -29.38 -29.82 -14.35
CA GLU A 10 -28.90 -31.08 -14.91
C GLU A 10 -28.59 -30.93 -16.42
N GLY A 11 -27.34 -31.16 -16.82
CA GLY A 11 -26.87 -30.95 -18.18
C GLY A 11 -26.52 -29.51 -18.54
N GLY A 12 -26.54 -28.56 -17.57
CA GLY A 12 -26.16 -27.17 -17.78
C GLY A 12 -24.65 -26.95 -17.79
N THR A 13 -24.23 -25.83 -18.39
CA THR A 13 -22.82 -25.35 -18.38
C THR A 13 -22.69 -24.17 -17.49
N LEU A 14 -21.78 -24.23 -16.50
CA LEU A 14 -21.39 -23.02 -15.74
C LEU A 14 -20.46 -22.16 -16.60
N THR A 15 -20.89 -20.95 -16.90
CA THR A 15 -20.04 -19.97 -17.55
C THR A 15 -19.53 -18.99 -16.49
N VAL A 16 -18.23 -19.03 -16.19
CA VAL A 16 -17.58 -17.99 -15.38
C VAL A 16 -17.15 -16.87 -16.33
N SER A 17 -17.91 -15.78 -16.37
CA SER A 17 -17.52 -14.59 -17.11
C SER A 17 -16.81 -13.63 -16.18
N ASN A 18 -15.55 -13.31 -16.49
CA ASN A 18 -14.91 -12.14 -15.93
C ASN A 18 -15.47 -10.93 -16.69
N SER A 19 -16.42 -10.19 -16.09
CA SER A 19 -16.82 -8.90 -16.62
C SER A 19 -15.60 -7.99 -16.60
N SER A 20 -15.45 -7.13 -17.60
CA SER A 20 -14.38 -6.12 -17.73
C SER A 20 -14.28 -5.12 -16.58
N ASN A 21 -15.09 -5.29 -15.54
CA ASN A 21 -14.99 -4.75 -14.20
C ASN A 21 -14.67 -5.87 -13.22
N ALA A 22 -13.57 -6.61 -13.44
CA ALA A 22 -12.99 -7.41 -12.38
C ALA A 22 -12.61 -6.40 -11.28
N THR A 23 -13.49 -6.25 -10.30
CA THR A 23 -13.11 -5.60 -9.06
C THR A 23 -12.03 -6.49 -8.48
N SER A 24 -10.81 -5.96 -8.42
CA SER A 24 -9.72 -6.61 -7.70
C SER A 24 -10.26 -7.09 -6.35
N VAL A 25 -9.99 -8.34 -6.01
CA VAL A 25 -10.33 -8.83 -4.67
C VAL A 25 -9.29 -8.23 -3.73
N ASP A 26 -9.74 -7.42 -2.79
CA ASP A 26 -8.85 -6.86 -1.80
C ASP A 26 -8.23 -7.98 -0.98
N THR A 27 -6.91 -8.07 -0.97
CA THR A 27 -6.17 -9.02 -0.12
C THR A 27 -5.96 -8.44 1.27
N ALA A 28 -6.17 -7.13 1.46
CA ALA A 28 -6.07 -6.45 2.72
C ALA A 28 -7.42 -6.45 3.46
N THR A 29 -7.39 -6.77 4.74
CA THR A 29 -8.56 -6.71 5.62
C THR A 29 -8.22 -5.89 6.86
N PHE A 30 -9.13 -4.95 7.23
CA PHE A 30 -8.99 -4.21 8.47
C PHE A 30 -8.95 -5.16 9.67
N SER A 31 -7.93 -5.06 10.52
CA SER A 31 -7.73 -5.92 11.69
C SER A 31 -7.93 -5.18 13.00
N SER A 32 -7.36 -3.99 13.15
CA SER A 32 -7.46 -3.21 14.39
C SER A 32 -7.17 -1.73 14.15
N SER A 33 -7.51 -0.89 15.13
CA SER A 33 -7.07 0.51 15.17
C SER A 33 -6.76 0.91 16.60
N ASN A 34 -5.86 1.87 16.76
CA ASN A 34 -5.63 2.52 18.05
C ASN A 34 -5.86 4.02 17.88
N SER A 35 -6.77 4.57 18.70
CA SER A 35 -7.02 6.00 18.81
C SER A 35 -6.43 6.53 20.12
N TYR A 36 -5.50 7.44 20.03
CA TYR A 36 -4.71 7.94 21.17
C TYR A 36 -5.28 9.27 21.66
N SER A 37 -6.25 9.23 22.54
CA SER A 37 -7.19 10.32 22.88
C SER A 37 -6.60 11.61 23.51
N SER A 38 -5.32 11.71 23.82
CA SER A 38 -4.75 12.96 24.42
C SER A 38 -3.33 13.31 23.99
N GLN A 39 -2.64 12.47 23.23
CA GLN A 39 -1.26 12.64 22.80
C GLN A 39 -1.10 12.08 21.38
N TYR A 40 -1.99 12.51 20.51
CA TYR A 40 -2.09 12.07 19.14
C TYR A 40 -2.18 13.28 18.21
N PRO A 41 -1.63 13.19 17.01
CA PRO A 41 -1.80 14.24 16.03
C PRO A 41 -3.28 14.47 15.72
N THR A 42 -3.65 15.73 15.55
CA THR A 42 -4.99 16.15 15.13
C THR A 42 -5.11 16.30 13.62
N ASN A 43 -3.98 16.23 12.92
CA ASN A 43 -3.87 16.21 11.47
C ASN A 43 -2.75 15.24 11.09
N SER A 44 -2.98 13.95 11.34
CA SER A 44 -2.01 12.91 11.01
C SER A 44 -1.61 12.98 9.54
N SER A 45 -0.31 12.94 9.24
CA SER A 45 0.19 13.02 7.87
C SER A 45 0.96 11.79 7.44
N ASP A 46 1.67 11.11 8.35
CA ASP A 46 2.44 9.92 8.03
C ASP A 46 2.57 9.00 9.25
N VAL A 47 2.79 7.71 8.99
CA VAL A 47 3.07 6.69 9.99
C VAL A 47 4.22 5.80 9.51
N ILE A 48 5.28 5.69 10.33
CA ILE A 48 6.43 4.83 10.05
C ILE A 48 6.82 4.04 11.30
N PHE A 49 7.58 2.98 11.09
CA PHE A 49 8.12 2.11 12.16
C PHE A 49 9.64 2.04 12.06
N ASN A 50 10.29 1.63 13.15
CA ASN A 50 11.65 1.14 13.09
C ASN A 50 11.68 -0.29 12.55
N ASP A 51 12.89 -0.79 12.23
CA ASP A 51 13.06 -2.08 11.55
C ASP A 51 12.48 -3.27 12.31
N ASP A 52 12.56 -3.29 13.65
CA ASP A 52 12.04 -4.39 14.45
C ASP A 52 10.56 -4.23 14.85
N GLY A 53 9.91 -3.12 14.44
CA GLY A 53 8.50 -2.84 14.72
C GLY A 53 8.17 -2.53 16.18
N THR A 54 9.18 -2.30 17.02
CA THR A 54 8.96 -1.99 18.45
C THR A 54 8.72 -0.50 18.69
N LYS A 55 8.93 0.34 17.66
CA LYS A 55 8.71 1.79 17.71
C LYS A 55 7.86 2.24 16.54
N MET A 56 6.91 3.13 16.81
CA MET A 56 6.06 3.75 15.81
C MET A 56 6.15 5.28 15.94
N TYR A 57 6.17 5.95 14.80
CA TYR A 57 6.20 7.42 14.70
C TYR A 57 5.02 7.88 13.87
N VAL A 58 4.28 8.87 14.38
CA VAL A 58 3.15 9.47 13.68
C VAL A 58 3.34 10.98 13.63
N SER A 59 3.30 11.57 12.45
CA SER A 59 3.50 13.00 12.26
C SER A 59 2.19 13.77 12.19
N ASP A 60 2.26 15.06 12.50
CA ASP A 60 1.17 16.03 12.40
C ASP A 60 1.58 17.18 11.47
N SER A 61 0.85 17.33 10.36
CA SER A 61 1.13 18.34 9.34
C SER A 61 0.83 19.77 9.80
N SER A 62 -0.06 19.96 10.75
CA SER A 62 -0.49 21.27 11.22
C SER A 62 0.39 21.82 12.33
N THR A 63 0.77 20.99 13.29
CA THR A 63 1.56 21.38 14.46
C THR A 63 3.06 21.18 14.27
N GLY A 64 3.45 20.28 13.34
CA GLY A 64 4.84 19.92 13.12
C GLY A 64 5.43 19.03 14.22
N TYR A 65 4.59 18.44 15.06
CA TYR A 65 5.02 17.42 15.99
C TYR A 65 5.08 16.04 15.34
N ILE A 66 6.02 15.24 15.81
CA ILE A 66 6.14 13.83 15.49
C ILE A 66 6.08 13.06 16.81
N TYR A 67 5.07 12.23 16.95
CA TYR A 67 4.77 11.47 18.16
C TYR A 67 5.42 10.11 18.07
N HIS A 68 6.16 9.74 19.10
CA HIS A 68 6.87 8.48 19.21
C HIS A 68 6.17 7.57 20.23
N TYR A 69 5.92 6.34 19.81
CA TYR A 69 5.31 5.28 20.61
C TYR A 69 6.20 4.07 20.69
N ASN A 70 6.27 3.43 21.86
CA ASN A 70 6.83 2.10 22.00
C ASN A 70 5.70 1.06 21.86
N LEU A 71 5.97 -0.01 21.14
CA LEU A 71 5.08 -1.15 20.98
C LEU A 71 5.61 -2.32 21.80
N SER A 72 4.79 -2.87 22.73
CA SER A 72 5.18 -4.04 23.53
C SER A 72 5.15 -5.34 22.71
N THR A 73 4.41 -5.33 21.60
CA THR A 73 4.40 -6.38 20.60
C THR A 73 4.73 -5.73 19.24
N ALA A 74 5.74 -6.24 18.57
CA ALA A 74 6.22 -5.67 17.30
C ALA A 74 5.10 -5.60 16.26
N PHE A 75 4.96 -4.44 15.62
CA PHE A 75 3.95 -4.20 14.59
C PHE A 75 2.50 -4.51 15.04
N ASP A 76 2.20 -4.32 16.33
CA ASP A 76 0.84 -4.38 16.87
C ASP A 76 0.47 -3.02 17.43
N VAL A 77 -0.32 -2.26 16.67
CA VAL A 77 -0.69 -0.88 17.06
C VAL A 77 -1.52 -0.84 18.33
N SER A 78 -2.22 -1.93 18.67
CA SER A 78 -2.99 -2.02 19.92
C SER A 78 -2.12 -2.04 21.17
N SER A 79 -0.84 -2.42 21.02
CA SER A 79 0.16 -2.49 22.09
C SER A 79 0.93 -1.18 22.30
N ALA A 80 0.66 -0.14 21.51
CA ALA A 80 1.43 1.09 21.51
C ALA A 80 1.20 1.93 22.78
N SER A 81 2.30 2.45 23.32
CA SER A 81 2.34 3.39 24.43
C SER A 81 3.15 4.63 24.06
N TYR A 82 2.59 5.81 24.31
CA TYR A 82 3.25 7.07 24.03
C TYR A 82 4.55 7.20 24.84
N LEU A 83 5.63 7.64 24.17
CA LEU A 83 6.92 7.88 24.78
C LEU A 83 7.23 9.39 24.85
N ASN A 84 7.30 10.07 23.72
CA ASN A 84 7.61 11.48 23.59
C ASN A 84 7.09 12.06 22.27
N ALA A 85 7.28 13.38 22.08
CA ALA A 85 7.08 14.02 20.79
C ALA A 85 8.27 14.92 20.46
N TYR A 86 8.66 14.93 19.19
CA TYR A 86 9.67 15.83 18.62
C TYR A 86 9.00 16.97 17.86
N ALA A 87 9.38 18.22 18.17
CA ALA A 87 8.93 19.40 17.44
C ALA A 87 9.89 19.71 16.27
N SER A 88 9.46 19.50 15.04
CA SER A 88 10.28 19.75 13.85
C SER A 88 10.47 21.22 13.54
N GLY A 89 9.57 22.08 14.07
CA GLY A 89 9.54 23.53 13.81
C GLY A 89 8.88 23.92 12.49
N PHE A 90 8.26 22.96 11.76
CA PHE A 90 7.48 23.19 10.52
C PHE A 90 6.48 22.05 10.32
N GLY A 91 5.47 22.25 9.47
CA GLY A 91 4.48 21.19 9.17
C GLY A 91 5.13 20.00 8.49
N VAL A 92 4.88 18.80 9.01
CA VAL A 92 5.44 17.54 8.50
C VAL A 92 4.45 16.88 7.56
N GLN A 93 4.86 16.62 6.34
CA GLN A 93 4.03 15.85 5.38
C GLN A 93 4.38 14.36 5.42
N SER A 94 5.66 14.03 5.41
CA SER A 94 6.13 12.64 5.44
C SER A 94 7.51 12.52 6.09
N MET A 95 7.88 11.29 6.44
CA MET A 95 9.11 10.96 7.14
C MET A 95 9.74 9.69 6.60
N ALA A 96 11.07 9.58 6.74
CA ALA A 96 11.80 8.34 6.51
C ALA A 96 13.02 8.26 7.42
N PHE A 97 13.43 7.06 7.80
CA PHE A 97 14.74 6.79 8.39
C PHE A 97 15.65 6.13 7.36
N ASN A 98 16.97 6.20 7.59
CA ASN A 98 17.88 5.26 6.99
C ASN A 98 17.81 3.92 7.74
N ASN A 99 18.48 2.88 7.22
CA ASN A 99 18.34 1.49 7.70
C ASN A 99 18.69 1.27 9.17
N ASP A 100 19.60 2.03 9.74
CA ASP A 100 20.00 1.91 11.15
C ASP A 100 19.39 2.98 12.07
N GLY A 101 18.53 3.84 11.51
CA GLY A 101 17.84 4.91 12.24
C GLY A 101 18.76 6.04 12.72
N THR A 102 20.02 6.11 12.26
CA THR A 102 20.95 7.19 12.62
C THR A 102 20.76 8.47 11.82
N LYS A 103 20.00 8.38 10.72
CA LYS A 103 19.53 9.51 9.92
C LYS A 103 18.00 9.50 9.85
N TRP A 104 17.44 10.68 10.02
CA TRP A 104 16.02 10.92 9.93
C TRP A 104 15.72 12.00 8.92
N PHE A 105 14.81 11.77 8.01
CA PHE A 105 14.41 12.66 6.95
C PHE A 105 12.98 13.13 7.19
N ILE A 106 12.76 14.43 7.18
CA ILE A 106 11.45 15.04 7.39
C ILE A 106 11.14 15.94 6.20
N LEU A 107 10.03 15.64 5.52
CA LEU A 107 9.54 16.37 4.36
C LEU A 107 8.44 17.35 4.78
N ASN A 108 8.52 18.58 4.28
CA ASN A 108 7.38 19.48 4.17
C ASN A 108 6.99 19.67 2.69
N THR A 109 6.06 20.58 2.41
CA THR A 109 5.56 20.77 1.03
C THR A 109 6.62 21.23 0.03
N THR A 110 7.77 21.76 0.45
CA THR A 110 8.78 22.34 -0.45
C THR A 110 10.21 21.89 -0.19
N GLN A 111 10.47 21.30 0.97
CA GLN A 111 11.82 20.99 1.44
C GLN A 111 11.85 19.65 2.15
N ILE A 112 13.00 18.98 2.04
CA ILE A 112 13.36 17.84 2.87
C ILE A 112 14.53 18.27 3.79
N ARG A 113 14.45 17.86 5.06
CA ARG A 113 15.52 18.07 6.05
C ARG A 113 16.06 16.75 6.53
N GLU A 114 17.38 16.68 6.61
CA GLU A 114 18.11 15.56 7.21
C GLU A 114 18.51 15.89 8.63
N TYR A 115 18.34 14.94 9.51
CA TYR A 115 18.77 14.99 10.90
C TYR A 115 19.66 13.80 11.22
N SER A 116 20.74 14.05 11.96
CA SER A 116 21.51 13.00 12.62
C SER A 116 20.82 12.60 13.92
N VAL A 117 20.72 11.31 14.17
CA VAL A 117 20.15 10.70 15.37
C VAL A 117 21.26 9.93 16.08
N SER A 118 21.70 10.39 17.24
CA SER A 118 22.89 9.84 17.94
C SER A 118 22.71 8.41 18.45
N THR A 119 21.46 8.02 18.71
CA THR A 119 21.07 6.64 19.01
C THR A 119 19.96 6.24 18.05
N GLY A 120 20.20 5.27 17.20
CA GLY A 120 19.28 4.90 16.11
C GLY A 120 17.83 4.78 16.57
N PHE A 121 16.93 5.40 15.83
CA PHE A 121 15.49 5.43 16.11
C PHE A 121 15.10 6.06 17.47
N ASP A 122 15.98 6.83 18.09
CA ASP A 122 15.63 7.59 19.30
C ASP A 122 15.44 9.08 18.97
N THR A 123 14.19 9.46 18.79
CA THR A 123 13.80 10.83 18.42
C THR A 123 13.67 11.78 19.63
N THR A 124 14.23 11.43 20.79
CA THR A 124 14.35 12.36 21.91
C THR A 124 15.16 13.59 21.48
N ALA A 125 14.68 14.78 21.78
CA ALA A 125 15.26 16.03 21.25
C ALA A 125 16.77 16.20 21.50
N SER A 126 17.30 15.63 22.58
CA SER A 126 18.75 15.63 22.87
C SER A 126 19.59 14.75 21.92
N ASN A 127 18.96 13.80 21.24
CA ASN A 127 19.60 12.87 20.31
C ASN A 127 19.50 13.30 18.85
N VAL A 128 18.70 14.32 18.53
CA VAL A 128 18.39 14.76 17.17
C VAL A 128 19.07 16.10 16.88
N SER A 129 19.81 16.17 15.78
CA SER A 129 20.49 17.37 15.31
C SER A 129 20.26 17.57 13.81
N ALA A 130 19.74 18.72 13.40
CA ALA A 130 19.57 19.07 12.00
C ALA A 130 20.94 19.17 11.30
N THR A 131 21.11 18.55 10.14
CA THR A 131 22.36 18.53 9.38
C THR A 131 22.25 19.32 8.08
N THR A 132 21.23 19.02 7.28
CA THR A 132 21.11 19.57 5.93
C THR A 132 19.64 19.82 5.55
N THR A 133 19.43 20.72 4.59
CA THR A 133 18.12 20.97 3.98
C THR A 133 18.27 21.07 2.47
N SER A 134 17.40 20.38 1.74
CA SER A 134 17.34 20.46 0.29
C SER A 134 15.95 20.91 -0.15
N THR A 135 15.91 21.79 -1.17
CA THR A 135 14.67 22.34 -1.72
C THR A 135 14.22 21.51 -2.90
N LEU A 136 12.95 21.12 -2.90
CA LEU A 136 12.31 20.28 -3.93
C LEU A 136 11.28 21.03 -4.77
N SER A 137 11.02 22.30 -4.47
CA SER A 137 9.96 23.11 -5.09
C SER A 137 10.16 23.37 -6.58
N SER A 138 11.33 23.08 -7.14
CA SER A 138 11.57 23.15 -8.59
C SER A 138 10.87 22.02 -9.37
N GLN A 139 10.56 20.89 -8.72
CA GLN A 139 9.85 19.76 -9.31
C GLN A 139 8.36 19.84 -9.03
N ASP A 140 7.99 20.14 -7.77
CA ASP A 140 6.60 20.33 -7.36
C ASP A 140 6.50 21.35 -6.24
N SER A 141 5.44 22.16 -6.24
CA SER A 141 5.20 23.15 -5.19
C SER A 141 4.56 22.55 -3.94
N THR A 142 4.09 21.31 -4.01
CA THR A 142 3.39 20.63 -2.93
C THR A 142 3.84 19.17 -2.83
N MET A 143 5.03 18.97 -2.28
CA MET A 143 5.57 17.64 -1.97
C MET A 143 4.84 17.04 -0.76
N MET A 144 4.48 15.76 -0.83
CA MET A 144 3.64 15.11 0.18
C MET A 144 4.28 13.87 0.80
N GLY A 145 4.84 12.98 -0.01
CA GLY A 145 5.44 11.72 0.44
C GLY A 145 6.92 11.61 0.13
N VAL A 146 7.70 10.90 0.97
CA VAL A 146 9.12 10.60 0.74
C VAL A 146 9.46 9.18 1.15
N THR A 147 10.28 8.52 0.33
CA THR A 147 10.87 7.21 0.63
C THR A 147 12.22 7.06 -0.06
N PHE A 148 13.01 6.08 0.35
CA PHE A 148 14.29 5.73 -0.24
C PHE A 148 14.29 4.29 -0.73
N ASN A 149 15.20 3.96 -1.66
CA ASN A 149 15.53 2.57 -1.92
C ASN A 149 16.42 2.00 -0.79
N ASN A 150 16.59 0.68 -0.78
CA ASN A 150 17.24 -0.03 0.34
C ASN A 150 18.68 0.40 0.63
N ASP A 151 19.42 0.80 -0.38
CA ASP A 151 20.83 1.23 -0.23
C ASP A 151 20.99 2.75 -0.07
N GLY A 152 19.88 3.50 -0.12
CA GLY A 152 19.87 4.96 0.06
C GLY A 152 20.47 5.75 -1.11
N THR A 153 20.70 5.12 -2.26
CA THR A 153 21.24 5.79 -3.46
C THR A 153 20.17 6.46 -4.29
N LYS A 154 18.89 6.16 -4.01
CA LYS A 154 17.73 6.79 -4.64
C LYS A 154 16.74 7.27 -3.59
N MET A 155 16.15 8.43 -3.84
CA MET A 155 15.03 8.99 -3.10
C MET A 155 13.86 9.19 -4.05
N PHE A 156 12.67 8.92 -3.56
CA PHE A 156 11.42 9.13 -4.27
C PHE A 156 10.51 10.05 -3.47
N THR A 157 9.85 10.94 -4.18
CA THR A 157 8.81 11.80 -3.59
C THR A 157 7.57 11.79 -4.47
N VAL A 158 6.43 12.09 -3.87
CA VAL A 158 5.19 12.33 -4.61
C VAL A 158 4.74 13.77 -4.39
N GLY A 159 4.26 14.41 -5.46
CA GLY A 159 3.82 15.81 -5.44
C GLY A 159 2.38 15.95 -5.88
N ALA A 160 1.61 16.72 -5.11
CA ALA A 160 0.18 16.91 -5.28
C ALA A 160 -0.21 18.10 -6.19
N SER A 161 0.76 18.90 -6.64
CA SER A 161 0.47 19.98 -7.61
C SER A 161 0.52 19.49 -9.05
N ASN A 162 1.33 18.48 -9.34
CA ASN A 162 1.50 17.95 -10.68
C ASN A 162 1.10 16.47 -10.81
N ASP A 163 0.63 15.84 -9.72
CA ASP A 163 0.20 14.45 -9.66
C ASP A 163 1.26 13.48 -10.20
N LYS A 164 2.49 13.63 -9.67
CA LYS A 164 3.65 12.88 -10.14
C LYS A 164 4.46 12.27 -9.01
N VAL A 165 5.12 11.16 -9.33
CA VAL A 165 6.26 10.64 -8.58
C VAL A 165 7.53 11.22 -9.19
N TYR A 166 8.48 11.60 -8.35
CA TYR A 166 9.80 12.13 -8.70
C TYR A 166 10.89 11.24 -8.15
N GLU A 167 11.88 10.93 -8.97
CA GLU A 167 13.07 10.17 -8.60
C GLU A 167 14.30 11.09 -8.53
N TYR A 168 15.10 10.88 -7.50
CA TYR A 168 16.38 11.55 -7.30
C TYR A 168 17.48 10.51 -7.05
N ALA A 169 18.64 10.71 -7.69
CA ALA A 169 19.84 9.97 -7.35
C ALA A 169 20.61 10.68 -6.22
N LEU A 170 21.21 9.90 -5.32
CA LEU A 170 22.12 10.38 -4.29
C LEU A 170 23.51 9.82 -4.56
N SER A 171 24.51 10.70 -4.75
CA SER A 171 25.90 10.26 -4.99
C SER A 171 26.55 9.72 -3.71
N THR A 172 26.01 10.07 -2.55
CA THR A 172 26.33 9.47 -1.23
C THR A 172 25.03 8.96 -0.61
N ALA A 173 25.02 7.70 -0.26
CA ALA A 173 23.83 7.04 0.29
C ALA A 173 23.25 7.78 1.50
N PHE A 174 21.95 8.04 1.47
CA PHE A 174 21.23 8.76 2.54
C PHE A 174 21.83 10.13 2.89
N ASP A 175 22.39 10.84 1.92
CA ASP A 175 22.89 12.20 2.09
C ASP A 175 22.17 13.14 1.12
N ILE A 176 21.15 13.84 1.61
CA ILE A 176 20.33 14.71 0.77
C ILE A 176 21.05 15.97 0.27
N SER A 177 22.27 16.26 0.75
CA SER A 177 23.10 17.31 0.15
C SER A 177 23.59 16.93 -1.24
N THR A 178 23.56 15.63 -1.58
CA THR A 178 24.06 15.07 -2.83
C THR A 178 22.97 14.71 -3.84
N ILE A 179 21.70 15.06 -3.56
CA ILE A 179 20.57 14.73 -4.42
C ILE A 179 20.65 15.41 -5.78
N SER A 180 20.29 14.66 -6.81
CA SER A 180 20.10 15.15 -8.18
C SER A 180 18.82 14.57 -8.75
N TYR A 181 17.92 15.42 -9.25
CA TYR A 181 16.70 14.97 -9.94
C TYR A 181 17.06 14.14 -11.18
N THR A 182 16.40 13.00 -11.36
CA THR A 182 16.64 12.10 -12.49
C THR A 182 15.42 11.92 -13.38
N ASP A 183 14.23 11.66 -12.81
CA ASP A 183 13.04 11.37 -13.60
C ASP A 183 11.73 11.67 -12.86
N SER A 184 10.60 11.62 -13.59
CA SER A 184 9.26 11.68 -13.01
C SER A 184 8.25 10.87 -13.84
N VAL A 185 7.27 10.26 -13.17
CA VAL A 185 6.14 9.58 -13.79
C VAL A 185 4.81 10.17 -13.31
N SER A 186 3.86 10.39 -14.24
CA SER A 186 2.51 10.87 -13.88
C SER A 186 1.65 9.72 -13.36
N ILE A 187 0.93 10.00 -12.28
CA ILE A 187 -0.06 9.11 -11.67
C ILE A 187 -1.47 9.71 -11.70
N GLN A 188 -1.64 10.84 -12.40
CA GLN A 188 -2.87 11.64 -12.47
C GLN A 188 -4.12 10.85 -12.88
N SER A 189 -3.94 9.79 -13.67
CA SER A 189 -5.07 8.93 -14.09
C SER A 189 -5.64 8.08 -12.96
N GLN A 190 -4.89 7.86 -11.89
CA GLN A 190 -5.30 7.08 -10.72
C GLN A 190 -5.56 7.99 -9.51
N GLU A 191 -4.68 8.97 -9.26
CA GLU A 191 -4.79 9.87 -8.11
C GLU A 191 -4.39 11.30 -8.49
N ILE A 192 -5.27 12.27 -8.20
CA ILE A 192 -5.03 13.70 -8.46
C ILE A 192 -4.68 14.50 -7.19
N TYR A 193 -4.57 13.84 -6.06
CA TYR A 193 -4.09 14.44 -4.80
C TYR A 193 -3.34 13.40 -3.98
N PRO A 194 -2.18 12.93 -4.48
CA PRO A 194 -1.38 11.92 -3.79
C PRO A 194 -0.80 12.50 -2.48
N THR A 195 -0.74 11.67 -1.45
CA THR A 195 -0.31 12.09 -0.11
C THR A 195 0.89 11.32 0.41
N ASP A 196 1.11 10.08 -0.01
CA ASP A 196 2.30 9.31 0.41
C ASP A 196 2.70 8.27 -0.63
N ILE A 197 3.96 7.82 -0.55
CA ILE A 197 4.58 6.84 -1.44
C ILE A 197 5.43 5.85 -0.66
N ARG A 198 5.27 4.54 -0.96
CA ARG A 198 6.14 3.47 -0.44
C ARG A 198 6.44 2.46 -1.55
N PHE A 199 7.51 1.69 -1.34
CA PHE A 199 7.84 0.52 -2.15
C PHE A 199 7.76 -0.74 -1.29
N ASN A 200 7.60 -1.90 -1.94
CA ASN A 200 7.88 -3.16 -1.30
C ASN A 200 9.41 -3.35 -1.15
N HIS A 201 9.80 -4.37 -0.39
CA HIS A 201 11.20 -4.57 -0.02
C HIS A 201 12.15 -4.74 -1.24
N ASP A 202 11.71 -5.37 -2.31
CA ASP A 202 12.54 -5.60 -3.51
C ASP A 202 12.42 -4.48 -4.55
N GLY A 203 11.58 -3.47 -4.33
CA GLY A 203 11.40 -2.32 -5.21
C GLY A 203 10.65 -2.60 -6.50
N THR A 204 10.07 -3.79 -6.66
CA THR A 204 9.30 -4.15 -7.86
C THR A 204 7.86 -3.65 -7.82
N LYS A 205 7.38 -3.25 -6.64
CA LYS A 205 6.07 -2.64 -6.43
C LYS A 205 6.19 -1.27 -5.79
N MET A 206 5.36 -0.35 -6.26
CA MET A 206 5.20 1.00 -5.73
C MET A 206 3.75 1.19 -5.33
N TYR A 207 3.54 1.88 -4.21
CA TYR A 207 2.22 2.18 -3.66
C TYR A 207 2.08 3.66 -3.43
N ILE A 208 0.91 4.19 -3.73
CA ILE A 208 0.59 5.62 -3.57
C ILE A 208 -0.79 5.74 -2.95
N THR A 209 -0.88 6.42 -1.81
CA THR A 209 -2.16 6.82 -1.25
C THR A 209 -2.52 8.24 -1.65
N GLY A 210 -3.80 8.56 -1.64
CA GLY A 210 -4.29 9.91 -1.89
C GLY A 210 -5.70 10.15 -1.38
N THR A 211 -6.02 11.42 -1.24
CA THR A 211 -7.28 11.86 -0.64
C THR A 211 -8.42 11.92 -1.64
N ASN A 212 -8.13 11.98 -2.94
CA ASN A 212 -9.19 12.02 -3.95
C ASN A 212 -9.81 10.63 -4.15
N GLY A 213 -8.99 9.60 -4.37
CA GLY A 213 -9.43 8.19 -4.46
C GLY A 213 -9.83 7.63 -3.11
N ARG A 214 -9.22 8.11 -2.04
CA ARG A 214 -9.34 7.56 -0.67
C ARG A 214 -8.96 6.09 -0.63
N ASP A 215 -7.85 5.79 -1.29
CA ASP A 215 -7.36 4.44 -1.50
C ASP A 215 -5.83 4.42 -1.51
N ILE A 216 -5.28 3.23 -1.66
CA ILE A 216 -3.87 3.02 -2.00
C ILE A 216 -3.83 2.34 -3.35
N ASN A 217 -3.19 2.99 -4.31
CA ASN A 217 -2.95 2.49 -5.65
C ASN A 217 -1.69 1.63 -5.69
N GLU A 218 -1.78 0.40 -6.17
CA GLU A 218 -0.65 -0.52 -6.36
C GLU A 218 -0.16 -0.47 -7.81
N TYR A 219 1.16 -0.33 -7.98
CA TYR A 219 1.85 -0.36 -9.26
C TYR A 219 2.96 -1.41 -9.25
N THR A 220 3.24 -2.00 -10.41
CA THR A 220 4.45 -2.81 -10.64
C THR A 220 5.41 -2.08 -11.54
N LEU A 221 6.72 -2.23 -11.24
CA LEU A 221 7.81 -1.68 -12.02
C LEU A 221 8.55 -2.81 -12.73
N SER A 222 8.89 -2.62 -14.01
CA SER A 222 9.67 -3.62 -14.76
C SER A 222 11.14 -3.67 -14.34
N SER A 223 11.62 -2.66 -13.63
CA SER A 223 12.95 -2.56 -13.03
C SER A 223 12.82 -2.06 -11.60
N ALA A 224 13.44 -2.73 -10.65
CA ALA A 224 13.33 -2.40 -9.24
C ALA A 224 13.79 -0.98 -8.92
N PHE A 225 12.99 -0.21 -8.16
CA PHE A 225 13.29 1.18 -7.79
C PHE A 225 13.67 2.07 -8.98
N ASP A 226 12.96 1.92 -10.11
CA ASP A 226 13.24 2.66 -11.33
C ASP A 226 11.93 3.10 -11.99
N ILE A 227 11.53 4.36 -11.75
CA ILE A 227 10.28 4.90 -12.31
C ILE A 227 10.42 5.31 -13.79
N SER A 228 11.64 5.33 -14.35
CA SER A 228 11.86 5.45 -15.79
C SER A 228 11.51 4.17 -16.55
N SER A 229 11.47 3.05 -15.84
CA SER A 229 11.03 1.75 -16.36
C SER A 229 9.52 1.71 -16.60
N THR A 230 9.01 0.60 -17.13
CA THR A 230 7.56 0.47 -17.30
C THR A 230 6.88 0.39 -15.92
N VAL A 231 6.04 1.38 -15.62
CA VAL A 231 5.19 1.44 -14.43
C VAL A 231 3.77 1.08 -14.83
N THR A 232 3.23 0.00 -14.23
CA THR A 232 1.90 -0.51 -14.56
C THR A 232 1.01 -0.49 -13.32
N HIS A 233 -0.11 0.24 -13.39
CA HIS A 233 -1.14 0.22 -12.34
C HIS A 233 -1.81 -1.16 -12.28
N LYS A 234 -1.98 -1.71 -11.07
CA LYS A 234 -2.56 -3.03 -10.84
C LYS A 234 -3.95 -2.98 -10.25
N GLY A 235 -4.27 -1.94 -9.52
CA GLY A 235 -5.54 -1.72 -8.86
C GLY A 235 -5.39 -0.86 -7.62
N SER A 236 -6.49 -0.66 -6.89
CA SER A 236 -6.48 0.13 -5.67
C SER A 236 -7.22 -0.56 -4.52
N TYR A 237 -6.74 -0.34 -3.31
CA TYR A 237 -7.37 -0.77 -2.05
C TYR A 237 -8.07 0.40 -1.38
N SER A 238 -9.39 0.33 -1.21
CA SER A 238 -10.19 1.41 -0.62
C SER A 238 -9.97 1.56 0.88
N LEU A 239 -9.70 2.78 1.32
CA LEU A 239 -9.56 3.16 2.73
C LEU A 239 -10.80 3.86 3.29
N THR A 240 -11.87 4.00 2.53
CA THR A 240 -13.08 4.76 2.94
C THR A 240 -13.73 4.27 4.22
N SER A 241 -13.57 3.00 4.56
CA SER A 241 -14.05 2.42 5.83
C SER A 241 -13.09 2.68 6.99
N SER A 242 -11.82 2.95 6.72
CA SER A 242 -10.77 3.15 7.72
C SER A 242 -10.54 4.62 8.00
N ASP A 243 -10.47 5.45 6.96
CA ASP A 243 -10.39 6.91 7.05
C ASP A 243 -10.94 7.54 5.77
N SER A 244 -11.68 8.64 5.91
CA SER A 244 -12.21 9.39 4.76
C SER A 244 -11.20 10.41 4.20
N TYR A 245 -10.04 10.58 4.85
CA TYR A 245 -8.98 11.48 4.42
C TYR A 245 -7.61 10.83 4.69
N PRO A 246 -7.27 9.74 4.00
CA PRO A 246 -6.01 9.02 4.22
C PRO A 246 -4.81 9.87 3.78
N THR A 247 -3.74 9.87 4.58
CA THR A 247 -2.58 10.74 4.35
C THR A 247 -1.27 10.00 4.30
N GLY A 248 -1.08 8.96 5.10
CA GLY A 248 0.16 8.22 5.18
C GLY A 248 -0.06 6.73 5.42
N PHE A 249 0.93 5.92 5.05
CA PHE A 249 0.88 4.48 5.27
C PHE A 249 2.27 3.87 5.34
N SER A 250 2.37 2.67 5.92
CA SER A 250 3.58 1.85 5.88
C SER A 250 3.24 0.36 5.93
N PHE A 251 4.22 -0.48 5.56
CA PHE A 251 4.14 -1.92 5.72
C PHE A 251 5.05 -2.37 6.86
N ASN A 252 4.77 -3.55 7.43
CA ASN A 252 5.79 -4.27 8.20
C ASN A 252 6.82 -4.93 7.24
N ASN A 253 7.91 -5.44 7.80
CA ASN A 253 9.05 -5.92 7.00
C ASN A 253 8.72 -7.08 6.06
N ASP A 254 7.82 -7.97 6.45
CA ASP A 254 7.43 -9.12 5.63
C ASP A 254 6.22 -8.84 4.72
N GLY A 255 5.65 -7.63 4.79
CA GLY A 255 4.53 -7.21 3.97
C GLY A 255 3.20 -7.86 4.29
N THR A 256 3.07 -8.53 5.44
CA THR A 256 1.82 -9.17 5.88
C THR A 256 0.88 -8.20 6.57
N LYS A 257 1.37 -7.00 6.93
CA LYS A 257 0.60 -5.93 7.56
C LYS A 257 0.79 -4.62 6.81
N LEU A 258 -0.30 -3.88 6.70
CA LEU A 258 -0.36 -2.51 6.24
C LEU A 258 -0.89 -1.63 7.37
N PHE A 259 -0.24 -0.50 7.60
CA PHE A 259 -0.66 0.52 8.55
C PHE A 259 -1.05 1.77 7.82
N THR A 260 -2.17 2.39 8.19
CA THR A 260 -2.64 3.62 7.55
C THR A 260 -3.01 4.66 8.59
N THR A 261 -2.82 5.93 8.27
CA THR A 261 -3.30 7.05 9.06
C THR A 261 -3.99 8.07 8.17
N GLY A 262 -4.81 8.93 8.78
CA GLY A 262 -5.52 9.99 8.08
C GLY A 262 -6.05 11.05 9.03
N GLN A 263 -6.55 12.15 8.45
CA GLN A 263 -6.93 13.35 9.19
C GLN A 263 -8.35 13.33 9.75
N TYR A 264 -9.14 12.30 9.46
CA TYR A 264 -10.54 12.29 9.88
C TYR A 264 -10.78 11.62 11.24
N TYR A 265 -10.07 10.52 11.51
CA TYR A 265 -10.27 9.76 12.75
C TYR A 265 -9.09 9.84 13.73
N ASP A 266 -7.99 10.52 13.37
CA ASP A 266 -6.82 10.71 14.23
C ASP A 266 -6.34 9.39 14.88
N ARG A 267 -6.11 8.37 14.06
CA ARG A 267 -5.71 7.04 14.53
C ARG A 267 -4.81 6.34 13.52
N VAL A 268 -4.08 5.34 13.96
CA VAL A 268 -3.42 4.38 13.09
C VAL A 268 -4.32 3.15 12.96
N ASN A 269 -4.60 2.75 11.73
CA ASN A 269 -5.33 1.54 11.40
C ASN A 269 -4.34 0.46 10.98
N GLU A 270 -4.56 -0.78 11.43
CA GLU A 270 -3.81 -1.96 11.03
C GLU A 270 -4.67 -2.85 10.14
N HIS A 271 -4.11 -3.29 9.04
CA HIS A 271 -4.74 -4.20 8.08
C HIS A 271 -3.85 -5.43 7.90
N SER A 272 -4.45 -6.62 7.91
CA SER A 272 -3.75 -7.86 7.59
C SER A 272 -3.83 -8.14 6.10
N LEU A 273 -2.72 -8.55 5.49
CA LEU A 273 -2.64 -8.93 4.09
C LEU A 273 -2.52 -10.45 3.98
N THR A 274 -3.35 -11.08 3.14
CA THR A 274 -3.29 -12.52 2.88
C THR A 274 -2.10 -12.90 1.99
N THR A 275 -1.69 -11.96 1.12
CA THR A 275 -0.49 -12.09 0.29
C THR A 275 0.44 -10.94 0.59
N PRO A 276 1.70 -11.19 0.98
CA PRO A 276 2.66 -10.14 1.32
C PRO A 276 2.80 -9.08 0.21
N PHE A 277 2.74 -7.82 0.62
CA PHE A 277 2.87 -6.68 -0.29
C PHE A 277 1.90 -6.73 -1.50
N SER A 278 0.71 -7.31 -1.33
CA SER A 278 -0.32 -7.31 -2.37
C SER A 278 -1.61 -6.77 -1.78
N LEU A 279 -2.03 -5.60 -2.24
CA LEU A 279 -3.26 -4.96 -1.78
C LEU A 279 -4.46 -5.44 -2.58
N VAL A 280 -4.20 -5.84 -3.83
CA VAL A 280 -5.21 -6.27 -4.78
C VAL A 280 -4.80 -7.60 -5.40
N ASP A 281 -5.72 -8.51 -5.49
CA ASP A 281 -5.50 -9.74 -6.24
C ASP A 281 -5.79 -9.47 -7.71
N VAL A 282 -4.72 -9.22 -8.46
CA VAL A 282 -4.77 -9.01 -9.92
C VAL A 282 -4.35 -10.25 -10.69
N SER A 283 -4.07 -11.36 -9.98
CA SER A 283 -3.63 -12.60 -10.64
C SER A 283 -4.73 -13.19 -11.54
N GLY A 284 -5.97 -12.76 -11.33
CA GLY A 284 -7.12 -13.34 -12.01
C GLY A 284 -7.36 -14.82 -11.61
N GLU A 285 -6.60 -15.29 -10.63
CA GLU A 285 -6.82 -16.62 -10.05
C GLU A 285 -7.95 -16.52 -9.01
N HIS A 286 -9.16 -16.62 -9.48
CA HIS A 286 -10.30 -16.88 -8.62
C HIS A 286 -10.35 -18.38 -8.36
N SER A 287 -9.95 -18.82 -7.19
CA SER A 287 -10.23 -20.17 -6.74
C SER A 287 -11.65 -20.21 -6.22
N GLY A 288 -12.48 -21.00 -6.82
CA GLY A 288 -13.84 -21.28 -6.40
C GLY A 288 -14.16 -22.75 -6.59
N ASP A 289 -15.01 -23.28 -5.72
CA ASP A 289 -15.56 -24.61 -5.91
C ASP A 289 -16.67 -24.52 -6.97
N VAL A 290 -16.45 -25.14 -8.13
CA VAL A 290 -17.42 -25.16 -9.24
C VAL A 290 -18.61 -26.04 -8.88
N ILE A 291 -18.40 -27.04 -8.02
CA ILE A 291 -19.44 -27.88 -7.43
C ILE A 291 -19.38 -27.66 -5.90
N ASN A 292 -20.25 -26.81 -5.40
CA ASN A 292 -20.25 -26.45 -3.97
C ASN A 292 -20.89 -27.55 -3.12
N THR A 293 -20.07 -28.41 -2.54
CA THR A 293 -20.51 -29.50 -1.64
C THR A 293 -20.45 -29.15 -0.16
N SER A 294 -20.01 -27.93 0.23
CA SER A 294 -19.69 -27.58 1.62
C SER A 294 -20.46 -26.40 2.24
N SER A 295 -21.28 -25.69 1.47
CA SER A 295 -22.01 -24.52 1.96
C SER A 295 -23.40 -24.89 2.51
N THR A 296 -23.76 -24.38 3.67
CA THR A 296 -25.07 -24.62 4.33
C THR A 296 -26.29 -24.03 3.59
N ASN A 297 -26.09 -23.18 2.56
CA ASN A 297 -27.19 -22.46 1.92
C ASN A 297 -27.22 -22.49 0.38
N ASN A 298 -26.28 -23.13 -0.29
CA ASN A 298 -26.22 -23.23 -1.76
C ASN A 298 -25.48 -24.49 -2.17
N TYR A 299 -26.03 -25.68 -1.86
CA TYR A 299 -25.49 -26.90 -2.37
C TYR A 299 -25.89 -27.11 -3.84
N ASP A 300 -24.90 -27.44 -4.66
CA ASP A 300 -25.21 -28.06 -5.93
C ASP A 300 -25.70 -29.49 -5.64
N THR A 301 -26.93 -29.76 -5.95
CA THR A 301 -27.54 -31.05 -5.70
C THR A 301 -28.01 -31.69 -6.98
N ASP A 302 -27.69 -32.95 -7.15
CA ASP A 302 -28.34 -33.81 -8.15
C ASP A 302 -29.65 -34.33 -7.57
N PRO A 303 -30.80 -34.22 -8.26
CA PRO A 303 -32.09 -34.71 -7.78
C PRO A 303 -32.12 -36.22 -7.55
N ASP A 304 -31.31 -36.97 -8.30
CA ASP A 304 -31.23 -38.44 -8.24
C ASP A 304 -30.10 -38.89 -7.30
N SER A 305 -29.39 -37.95 -6.66
CA SER A 305 -28.29 -38.20 -5.74
C SER A 305 -27.02 -38.78 -6.38
N ASP A 306 -26.84 -38.58 -7.68
CA ASP A 306 -25.62 -38.95 -8.37
C ASP A 306 -24.45 -38.00 -7.99
N THR A 307 -23.23 -38.46 -8.22
CA THR A 307 -22.04 -37.64 -7.96
C THR A 307 -21.89 -36.57 -9.06
N LEU A 308 -22.00 -35.30 -8.68
CA LEU A 308 -21.74 -34.19 -9.59
C LEU A 308 -20.25 -34.16 -9.96
N THR A 309 -19.95 -33.99 -11.24
CA THR A 309 -18.58 -33.86 -11.74
C THR A 309 -18.50 -32.83 -12.85
N VAL A 310 -17.41 -32.06 -12.88
CA VAL A 310 -17.12 -31.17 -14.00
C VAL A 310 -16.53 -31.99 -15.13
N THR A 311 -17.27 -32.11 -16.26
CA THR A 311 -16.86 -32.95 -17.41
C THR A 311 -16.23 -32.14 -18.54
N ALA A 312 -16.46 -30.83 -18.61
CA ALA A 312 -15.91 -29.97 -19.65
C ALA A 312 -15.77 -28.53 -19.17
N ILE A 313 -14.77 -27.83 -19.68
CA ILE A 313 -14.54 -26.39 -19.50
C ILE A 313 -14.36 -25.75 -20.88
N ARG A 314 -14.73 -24.44 -21.00
CA ARG A 314 -14.44 -23.66 -22.20
C ARG A 314 -14.38 -22.15 -21.90
N THR A 315 -13.69 -21.43 -22.77
CA THR A 315 -13.67 -19.96 -22.72
C THR A 315 -14.94 -19.38 -23.34
N GLY A 316 -15.34 -18.17 -22.91
CA GLY A 316 -16.45 -17.42 -23.51
C GLY A 316 -17.54 -17.06 -22.50
N SER A 317 -18.43 -16.18 -22.91
CA SER A 317 -19.56 -15.69 -22.11
C SER A 317 -20.87 -16.44 -22.36
N ASP A 318 -20.96 -17.19 -23.43
CA ASP A 318 -22.19 -17.88 -23.88
C ASP A 318 -21.99 -19.37 -23.95
N GLU A 319 -23.01 -20.11 -23.57
CA GLU A 319 -23.03 -21.56 -23.63
C GLU A 319 -22.77 -22.07 -25.09
N GLY A 320 -21.85 -23.02 -25.21
CA GLY A 320 -21.50 -23.60 -26.49
C GLY A 320 -20.50 -22.81 -27.33
N ASN A 321 -20.18 -21.57 -26.97
CA ASN A 321 -19.19 -20.74 -27.66
C ASN A 321 -17.83 -20.74 -26.96
N GLY A 322 -16.79 -20.34 -27.70
CA GLY A 322 -15.42 -20.25 -27.18
C GLY A 322 -14.60 -21.53 -27.37
N THR A 323 -13.37 -21.50 -26.85
CA THR A 323 -12.42 -22.61 -26.98
C THR A 323 -12.68 -23.65 -25.92
N ALA A 324 -12.86 -24.91 -26.33
CA ALA A 324 -13.00 -26.01 -25.41
C ALA A 324 -11.67 -26.38 -24.77
N GLY A 325 -11.70 -26.73 -23.49
CA GLY A 325 -10.59 -27.24 -22.71
C GLY A 325 -10.89 -28.60 -22.09
N SER A 326 -9.92 -29.18 -21.44
CA SER A 326 -10.05 -30.43 -20.70
C SER A 326 -9.94 -30.18 -19.20
N VAL A 327 -10.82 -30.77 -18.41
CA VAL A 327 -10.77 -30.70 -16.95
C VAL A 327 -9.42 -31.23 -16.45
N GLY A 328 -8.79 -30.51 -15.52
CA GLY A 328 -7.45 -30.82 -15.02
C GLY A 328 -6.31 -30.36 -15.92
N SER A 329 -6.59 -29.60 -16.98
CA SER A 329 -5.60 -28.94 -17.84
C SER A 329 -5.90 -27.45 -17.93
N ALA A 330 -4.86 -26.65 -17.90
CA ALA A 330 -4.98 -25.21 -17.98
C ALA A 330 -5.64 -24.75 -19.28
N LEU A 331 -6.71 -23.96 -19.20
CA LEU A 331 -7.41 -23.34 -20.32
C LEU A 331 -7.22 -21.82 -20.27
N THR A 332 -6.47 -21.26 -21.23
CA THR A 332 -6.19 -19.83 -21.31
C THR A 332 -7.31 -19.10 -22.04
N GLY A 333 -7.91 -18.13 -21.37
CA GLY A 333 -8.86 -17.16 -21.94
C GLY A 333 -8.21 -15.79 -22.15
N SER A 334 -8.99 -14.85 -22.66
CA SER A 334 -8.53 -13.47 -22.90
C SER A 334 -8.13 -12.71 -21.63
N TYR A 335 -8.58 -13.15 -20.46
CA TYR A 335 -8.40 -12.46 -19.18
C TYR A 335 -7.74 -13.32 -18.11
N GLY A 336 -7.25 -14.51 -18.43
CA GLY A 336 -6.61 -15.38 -17.46
C GLY A 336 -6.62 -16.85 -17.88
N GLN A 337 -6.23 -17.70 -16.96
CA GLN A 337 -6.13 -19.14 -17.13
C GLN A 337 -6.99 -19.86 -16.08
N LEU A 338 -7.78 -20.82 -16.49
CA LEU A 338 -8.52 -21.74 -15.62
C LEU A 338 -7.75 -23.07 -15.55
N THR A 339 -7.49 -23.59 -14.37
CA THR A 339 -6.80 -24.88 -14.14
C THR A 339 -7.65 -25.81 -13.31
#